data_bc9287e532f2ed5fb5a3192426894e77
#
_entry.id   bc9287e532f2ed5fb5a3192426894e77
#
_cell.length_a   1.000
_cell.length_b   1.000
_cell.length_c   1.000
_cell.angle_alpha   90.00
_cell.angle_beta   90.00
_cell.angle_gamma   90.00
#
_symmetry.space_group_name_H-M   'P 1'
#
loop_
_entity.id
_entity.type
_entity.pdbx_description
1 polymer ?
#
loop_
_entity_poly.entity_id
_entity_poly.type
_entity_poly.pdbx_seq_one_letter_code
_entity_poly.pdbx_strand_id
1 'polypeptide(L)'
;MEMKFTTANFEEEVLKSEIPVLVDFYADWCGPCQMMVPVIGQLAGEYEGRVKIGKLNVDENPDIAVRYKVMSIPTMIIFRNGEVFSKEVGASSKKEVEKAIGRAL
;
A
#
# COMPACT_ATOMS: atom_id res chain seq x y z
N MET A 1 -12.75 3.53 0.99
CA MET A 1 -12.37 4.18 -0.28
C MET A 1 -10.90 3.97 -0.57
N GLU A 2 -10.58 3.55 -1.77
CA GLU A 2 -9.19 3.38 -2.16
C GLU A 2 -8.53 4.73 -2.37
N MET A 3 -7.36 4.94 -1.76
CA MET A 3 -6.66 6.22 -1.84
C MET A 3 -5.57 6.19 -2.90
N LYS A 4 -5.20 7.37 -3.37
CA LYS A 4 -4.04 7.54 -4.24
C LYS A 4 -2.97 8.28 -3.44
N PHE A 5 -1.88 7.58 -3.15
CA PHE A 5 -0.76 8.18 -2.42
C PHE A 5 0.27 8.73 -3.41
N THR A 6 0.80 9.88 -3.08
CA THR A 6 1.78 10.58 -3.91
C THR A 6 2.87 11.16 -3.02
N THR A 7 3.95 11.63 -3.64
CA THR A 7 5.00 12.36 -2.92
C THR A 7 4.40 13.53 -2.14
N ALA A 8 3.43 14.22 -2.75
CA ALA A 8 2.84 15.42 -2.15
C ALA A 8 2.03 15.12 -0.89
N ASN A 9 1.32 13.97 -0.85
CA ASN A 9 0.44 13.67 0.28
C ASN A 9 0.98 12.59 1.22
N PHE A 10 2.15 12.03 0.93
CA PHE A 10 2.63 10.85 1.65
C PHE A 10 2.82 11.12 3.14
N GLU A 11 3.43 12.23 3.49
CA GLU A 11 3.66 12.54 4.89
C GLU A 11 2.34 12.68 5.65
N GLU A 12 1.39 13.43 5.11
CA GLU A 12 0.13 13.70 5.77
C GLU A 12 -0.75 12.46 5.84
N GLU A 13 -0.88 11.74 4.72
CA GLU A 13 -1.82 10.63 4.64
C GLU A 13 -1.26 9.31 5.17
N VAL A 14 0.05 9.11 5.09
CA VAL A 14 0.67 7.84 5.49
C VAL A 14 1.42 7.99 6.81
N LEU A 15 2.38 8.90 6.87
CA LEU A 15 3.27 8.98 8.02
C LEU A 15 2.59 9.55 9.27
N LYS A 16 1.65 10.47 9.08
CA LYS A 16 0.92 11.09 10.19
C LYS A 16 -0.42 10.42 10.46
N SER A 17 -0.72 9.33 9.78
CA SER A 17 -1.99 8.64 9.97
C SER A 17 -2.09 8.03 11.36
N GLU A 18 -3.26 8.20 11.99
CA GLU A 18 -3.54 7.63 13.31
C GLU A 18 -3.96 6.16 13.21
N ILE A 19 -4.30 5.68 12.02
CA ILE A 19 -4.66 4.29 11.78
C ILE A 19 -3.64 3.67 10.82
N PRO A 20 -3.52 2.33 10.77
CA PRO A 20 -2.59 1.69 9.85
C PRO A 20 -2.89 2.04 8.40
N VAL A 21 -1.87 2.04 7.57
CA VAL A 21 -1.97 2.38 6.15
C VAL A 21 -1.31 1.29 5.32
N LEU A 22 -2.05 0.75 4.36
CA LEU A 22 -1.53 -0.18 3.38
C LEU A 22 -1.25 0.57 2.08
N VAL A 23 -0.01 0.53 1.62
CA VAL A 23 0.39 1.17 0.37
C VAL A 23 0.79 0.09 -0.62
N ASP A 24 0.10 0.03 -1.76
CA ASP A 24 0.42 -0.86 -2.87
C ASP A 24 1.27 -0.09 -3.88
N PHE A 25 2.56 -0.40 -3.92
CA PHE A 25 3.49 0.21 -4.88
C PHE A 25 3.35 -0.52 -6.22
N TYR A 26 3.02 0.22 -7.27
CA TYR A 26 2.71 -0.36 -8.57
C TYR A 26 3.19 0.53 -9.71
N ALA A 27 3.11 0.00 -10.94
CA ALA A 27 3.28 0.78 -12.17
C ALA A 27 2.25 0.32 -13.20
N ASP A 28 1.91 1.19 -14.14
CA ASP A 28 0.87 0.90 -15.13
C ASP A 28 1.27 -0.26 -16.05
N TRP A 29 2.56 -0.42 -16.32
CA TRP A 29 3.08 -1.46 -17.22
C TRP A 29 3.24 -2.83 -16.54
N CYS A 30 2.99 -2.92 -15.27
CA CYS A 30 3.27 -4.11 -14.47
C CYS A 30 2.10 -5.11 -14.52
N GLY A 31 2.31 -6.27 -15.15
CA GLY A 31 1.27 -7.30 -15.24
C GLY A 31 0.81 -7.83 -13.89
N PRO A 32 1.73 -8.28 -13.03
CA PRO A 32 1.33 -8.78 -11.70
C PRO A 32 0.62 -7.74 -10.85
N CYS A 33 0.92 -6.44 -11.06
CA CYS A 33 0.23 -5.37 -10.35
C CYS A 33 -1.26 -5.33 -10.69
N GLN A 34 -1.63 -5.69 -11.93
CA GLN A 34 -3.02 -5.71 -12.34
C GLN A 34 -3.83 -6.73 -11.55
N MET A 35 -3.20 -7.82 -11.11
CA MET A 35 -3.87 -8.83 -10.30
C MET A 35 -4.27 -8.30 -8.93
N MET A 36 -3.57 -7.27 -8.45
CA MET A 36 -3.86 -6.69 -7.15
C MET A 36 -5.00 -5.65 -7.20
N VAL A 37 -5.37 -5.17 -8.39
CA VAL A 37 -6.38 -4.12 -8.51
C VAL A 37 -7.70 -4.51 -7.82
N PRO A 38 -8.31 -5.68 -8.11
CA PRO A 38 -9.55 -6.04 -7.42
C PRO A 38 -9.35 -6.32 -5.94
N VAL A 39 -8.19 -6.86 -5.55
CA VAL A 39 -7.89 -7.16 -4.15
C VAL A 39 -7.83 -5.87 -3.35
N ILE A 40 -7.06 -4.91 -3.82
CA ILE A 40 -6.89 -3.62 -3.14
C ILE A 40 -8.22 -2.86 -3.08
N GLY A 41 -8.99 -2.86 -4.18
CA GLY A 41 -10.28 -2.19 -4.21
C GLY A 41 -11.27 -2.77 -3.20
N GLN A 42 -11.34 -4.10 -3.10
CA GLN A 42 -12.22 -4.76 -2.14
C GLN A 42 -11.80 -4.47 -0.70
N LEU A 43 -10.51 -4.57 -0.42
CA LEU A 43 -9.99 -4.34 0.93
C LEU A 43 -10.22 -2.89 1.36
N ALA A 44 -10.05 -1.94 0.44
CA ALA A 44 -10.28 -0.53 0.75
C ALA A 44 -11.71 -0.29 1.24
N GLY A 45 -12.68 -0.96 0.63
CA GLY A 45 -14.06 -0.86 1.07
C GLY A 45 -14.31 -1.55 2.41
N GLU A 46 -13.75 -2.74 2.57
CA GLU A 46 -13.99 -3.56 3.77
C GLU A 46 -13.36 -2.99 5.03
N TYR A 47 -12.24 -2.31 4.88
CA TYR A 47 -11.51 -1.77 6.04
C TYR A 47 -11.64 -0.25 6.19
N GLU A 48 -12.56 0.36 5.47
CA GLU A 48 -12.76 1.80 5.55
C GLU A 48 -12.97 2.24 7.00
N GLY A 49 -12.22 3.25 7.43
CA GLY A 49 -12.27 3.76 8.80
C GLY A 49 -11.34 3.03 9.77
N ARG A 50 -10.86 1.83 9.42
CA ARG A 50 -9.96 1.06 10.28
C ARG A 50 -8.55 1.01 9.73
N VAL A 51 -8.40 0.97 8.42
CA VAL A 51 -7.10 0.95 7.73
C VAL A 51 -7.26 1.80 6.48
N LYS A 52 -6.31 2.71 6.25
CA LYS A 52 -6.26 3.43 4.98
C LYS A 52 -5.61 2.49 3.97
N ILE A 53 -6.23 2.33 2.82
CA ILE A 53 -5.71 1.45 1.77
C ILE A 53 -5.68 2.21 0.46
N GLY A 54 -4.54 2.17 -0.21
CA GLY A 54 -4.41 2.85 -1.48
C GLY A 54 -3.18 2.41 -2.24
N LYS A 55 -2.94 3.10 -3.36
CA LYS A 55 -1.89 2.77 -4.31
C LYS A 55 -0.95 3.95 -4.51
N LEU A 56 0.31 3.63 -4.80
CA LEU A 56 1.33 4.62 -5.12
C LEU A 56 2.04 4.18 -6.40
N ASN A 57 1.95 5.02 -7.44
CA ASN A 57 2.60 4.75 -8.72
C ASN A 57 4.09 5.09 -8.60
N VAL A 58 4.96 4.08 -8.77
CA VAL A 58 6.40 4.27 -8.57
C VAL A 58 7.03 5.14 -9.65
N ASP A 59 6.48 5.15 -10.85
CA ASP A 59 7.02 5.97 -11.94
C ASP A 59 6.72 7.45 -11.72
N GLU A 60 5.57 7.75 -11.11
CA GLU A 60 5.18 9.14 -10.81
C GLU A 60 5.77 9.64 -9.50
N ASN A 61 6.14 8.72 -8.60
CA ASN A 61 6.63 9.06 -7.27
C ASN A 61 7.89 8.25 -6.94
N PRO A 62 8.97 8.40 -7.75
CA PRO A 62 10.15 7.55 -7.59
C PRO A 62 10.90 7.79 -6.29
N ASP A 63 10.81 8.98 -5.73
CA ASP A 63 11.49 9.32 -4.48
C ASP A 63 10.97 8.47 -3.31
N ILE A 64 9.67 8.25 -3.25
CA ILE A 64 9.08 7.41 -2.19
C ILE A 64 9.50 5.96 -2.38
N ALA A 65 9.48 5.45 -3.61
CA ALA A 65 9.90 4.09 -3.90
C ALA A 65 11.36 3.86 -3.49
N VAL A 66 12.24 4.80 -3.80
CA VAL A 66 13.65 4.71 -3.41
C VAL A 66 13.80 4.76 -1.89
N ARG A 67 13.08 5.67 -1.25
CA ARG A 67 13.14 5.85 0.21
C ARG A 67 12.82 4.55 0.95
N TYR A 68 11.87 3.78 0.47
CA TYR A 68 11.47 2.53 1.12
C TYR A 68 12.03 1.29 0.43
N LYS A 69 13.02 1.48 -0.45
CA LYS A 69 13.75 0.39 -1.10
C LYS A 69 12.82 -0.56 -1.84
N VAL A 70 11.87 0.00 -2.56
CA VAL A 70 10.97 -0.78 -3.40
C VAL A 70 11.70 -1.08 -4.71
N MET A 71 12.22 -2.30 -4.85
CA MET A 71 13.03 -2.73 -5.99
C MET A 71 12.22 -3.52 -7.01
N SER A 72 11.13 -4.12 -6.56
CA SER A 72 10.25 -4.94 -7.41
C SER A 72 8.82 -4.55 -7.13
N ILE A 73 7.94 -4.71 -8.12
CA ILE A 73 6.52 -4.40 -7.95
C ILE A 73 5.67 -5.59 -8.42
N PRO A 74 4.48 -5.78 -7.82
CA PRO A 74 3.95 -4.98 -6.73
C PRO A 74 4.68 -5.24 -5.42
N THR A 75 4.74 -4.23 -4.58
CA THR A 75 5.21 -4.36 -3.20
C THR A 75 4.17 -3.69 -2.33
N MET A 76 3.74 -4.39 -1.29
CA MET A 76 2.79 -3.84 -0.34
C MET A 76 3.50 -3.58 0.98
N ILE A 77 3.40 -2.35 1.45
CA ILE A 77 3.98 -1.95 2.73
C ILE A 77 2.83 -1.49 3.63
N ILE A 78 2.80 -2.04 4.84
CA ILE A 78 1.87 -1.56 5.86
C ILE A 78 2.66 -0.66 6.79
N PHE A 79 2.15 0.56 6.96
CA PHE A 79 2.72 1.54 7.88
C PHE A 79 1.84 1.60 9.13
N ARG A 80 2.48 1.73 10.28
CA ARG A 80 1.78 1.92 11.53
C ARG A 80 2.57 2.92 12.36
N ASN A 81 1.91 3.99 12.81
CA ASN A 81 2.54 5.07 13.58
C ASN A 81 3.74 5.67 12.85
N GLY A 82 3.62 5.82 11.52
CA GLY A 82 4.64 6.44 10.69
C GLY A 82 5.83 5.55 10.35
N GLU A 83 5.80 4.27 10.75
CA GLU A 83 6.91 3.35 10.53
C GLU A 83 6.45 2.13 9.73
N VAL A 84 7.39 1.52 9.01
CA VAL A 84 7.13 0.30 8.28
C VAL A 84 6.83 -0.82 9.26
N PHE A 85 5.63 -1.38 9.20
CA PHE A 85 5.23 -2.51 10.01
C PHE A 85 5.50 -3.83 9.31
N SER A 86 5.15 -3.91 8.01
CA SER A 86 5.45 -5.10 7.21
C SER A 86 5.65 -4.71 5.76
N LYS A 87 6.40 -5.55 5.03
CA LYS A 87 6.70 -5.33 3.63
C LYS A 87 6.66 -6.68 2.92
N GLU A 88 5.82 -6.79 1.89
CA GLU A 88 5.69 -8.01 1.12
C GLU A 88 5.88 -7.72 -0.35
N VAL A 89 6.80 -8.45 -0.99
CA VAL A 89 7.14 -8.27 -2.39
C VAL A 89 6.39 -9.31 -3.22
N GLY A 90 5.79 -8.87 -4.32
CA GLY A 90 5.08 -9.75 -5.24
C GLY A 90 3.58 -9.74 -5.01
N ALA A 91 2.84 -10.33 -5.95
CA ALA A 91 1.40 -10.43 -5.83
C ALA A 91 1.03 -11.39 -4.70
N SER A 92 -0.01 -11.05 -3.98
CA SER A 92 -0.51 -11.86 -2.86
C SER A 92 -2.02 -12.05 -3.00
N SER A 93 -2.53 -13.12 -2.41
CA SER A 93 -3.97 -13.33 -2.38
C SER A 93 -4.61 -12.34 -1.40
N LYS A 94 -5.91 -12.09 -1.57
CA LYS A 94 -6.65 -11.25 -0.65
C LYS A 94 -6.50 -11.74 0.79
N LYS A 95 -6.56 -13.06 0.99
CA LYS A 95 -6.46 -13.68 2.32
C LYS A 95 -5.10 -13.41 2.96
N GLU A 96 -4.04 -13.45 2.18
CA GLU A 96 -2.69 -13.16 2.69
C GLU A 96 -2.56 -11.70 3.11
N VAL A 97 -3.12 -10.79 2.30
CA VAL A 97 -3.10 -9.37 2.64
C VAL A 97 -3.92 -9.11 3.91
N GLU A 98 -5.07 -9.76 4.02
CA GLU A 98 -5.91 -9.64 5.23
C GLU A 98 -5.16 -10.10 6.48
N LYS A 99 -4.38 -11.16 6.38
CA LYS A 99 -3.57 -11.62 7.52
C LYS A 99 -2.56 -10.56 7.94
N ALA A 100 -1.90 -9.95 6.97
CA ALA A 100 -0.91 -8.89 7.26
C ALA A 100 -1.59 -7.69 7.92
N ILE A 101 -2.75 -7.29 7.41
CA ILE A 101 -3.54 -6.20 8.00
C ILE A 101 -3.93 -6.54 9.44
N GLY A 102 -4.38 -7.78 9.66
CA GLY A 102 -4.79 -8.22 11.00
C GLY A 102 -3.68 -8.10 12.03
N ARG A 103 -2.44 -8.34 11.62
CA ARG A 103 -1.30 -8.20 12.54
C ARG A 103 -1.02 -6.75 12.90
N ALA A 104 -1.42 -5.81 12.05
CA ALA A 104 -1.18 -4.39 12.26
C ALA A 104 -2.29 -3.69 13.06
N LEU A 105 -3.44 -4.35 13.17
CA LEU A 105 -4.58 -3.78 13.90
C LEU A 105 -4.43 -3.88 15.40
#